data_7dbcb0e030e0c8596dececc2b8fa7ade
#
_entry.id   7dbcb0e030e0c8596dececc2b8fa7ade
#
_cell.length_a   1.000
_cell.length_b   1.000
_cell.length_c   1.000
_cell.angle_alpha   90.00
_cell.angle_beta   90.00
_cell.angle_gamma   90.00
#
_symmetry.space_group_name_H-M   'P 1'
#
loop_
_entity.id
_entity.type
_entity.pdbx_description
1 polymer ?
#
loop_
_entity_poly.entity_id
_entity_poly.type
_entity_poly.pdbx_seq_one_letter_code
_entity_poly.pdbx_strand_id
1 'polypeptide(L)'
;MSTKLLRNATSGIVAAAVAIGANAMEAIAPFDFIAPNSAFAQDVDERTNIQVYKKASPAVVSIDAGDGTGSGSIISRDGLVLTNAHVVAQARRRTLNIILADGRRLPADIVAFGNNGLDLAVLKIRGQNNLPTVALARPGSVQVGQRAYAIGNPFGQFQGTFTVGIVSRIDKQRGLIQTDAAINPGNSGGPLLNSQGQLIGVNTAIFTSGRTAGNIGIGFAIPVDQVQPFLAAVRQGRASTTSTRQRPTSPVKQPQQISLNGTFVNAALSKGDNVLPVDNSFFDLYIFQGRAGARIRIDMISQQLDSYLILLDPNGNELAQDDDGGGNQNATIMATLPANGTYLVIANSSGGGEAGAYRLRALAASGRSYQPPVRRRGIIIIP
;
A
#
# COMPACT_ATOMS: atom_id res chain seq x y z
N MET A 1 59.41 29.11 2.63
CA MET A 1 58.84 30.28 3.28
C MET A 1 57.47 29.85 3.81
N SER A 2 57.44 29.56 5.05
CA SER A 2 56.85 30.30 6.18
C SER A 2 55.33 30.13 6.24
N THR A 3 54.62 29.75 7.23
CA THR A 3 54.72 29.37 8.63
C THR A 3 53.28 29.11 9.12
N LYS A 4 53.11 28.07 9.89
CA LYS A 4 52.33 27.84 11.13
C LYS A 4 51.12 28.76 11.42
N LEU A 5 50.02 28.15 11.86
CA LEU A 5 49.57 28.31 13.26
C LEU A 5 48.40 27.32 13.62
N LEU A 6 48.69 26.48 14.60
CA LEU A 6 47.73 25.77 15.43
C LEU A 6 46.99 26.76 16.34
N ARG A 7 45.70 26.45 16.67
CA ARG A 7 45.10 26.90 17.92
C ARG A 7 44.13 25.88 18.48
N ASN A 8 44.58 25.27 19.57
CA ASN A 8 43.77 24.51 20.53
C ASN A 8 42.79 25.43 21.28
N ALA A 9 41.58 25.02 21.49
CA ALA A 9 40.69 25.58 22.51
C ALA A 9 40.30 24.50 23.49
N THR A 10 40.90 24.54 24.66
CA THR A 10 40.60 23.78 25.86
C THR A 10 39.37 24.36 26.55
N SER A 11 38.38 23.52 26.83
CA SER A 11 37.22 23.87 27.66
C SER A 11 37.58 23.72 29.14
N GLY A 12 37.48 24.80 29.89
CA GLY A 12 37.74 24.84 31.33
C GLY A 12 36.56 24.27 32.13
N ILE A 13 36.92 23.43 33.09
CA ILE A 13 36.03 22.95 34.16
C ILE A 13 36.16 23.94 35.31
N VAL A 14 35.07 24.55 35.74
CA VAL A 14 34.99 25.35 36.97
C VAL A 14 34.66 24.39 38.12
N ALA A 15 35.64 24.17 38.99
CA ALA A 15 35.46 23.47 40.28
C ALA A 15 35.15 24.53 41.34
N ALA A 16 33.96 24.51 41.93
CA ALA A 16 33.64 25.23 43.17
C ALA A 16 33.85 24.30 44.35
N ALA A 17 34.91 24.53 45.14
CA ALA A 17 35.11 23.87 46.41
C ALA A 17 34.37 24.64 47.51
N VAL A 18 33.45 23.99 48.21
CA VAL A 18 32.91 24.45 49.50
C VAL A 18 33.36 23.45 50.56
N ALA A 19 34.21 23.88 51.46
CA ALA A 19 34.63 23.13 52.64
C ALA A 19 33.65 23.36 53.79
N ILE A 20 33.02 22.30 54.32
CA ILE A 20 32.36 22.31 55.64
C ILE A 20 32.58 20.91 56.25
N GLY A 21 33.27 20.91 57.40
CA GLY A 21 33.19 20.12 58.63
C GLY A 21 33.01 18.59 58.52
N ALA A 22 34.00 17.94 59.12
CA ALA A 22 34.05 16.51 59.46
C ALA A 22 32.88 16.07 60.35
N ASN A 23 32.24 14.97 60.00
CA ASN A 23 31.89 13.77 60.76
C ASN A 23 30.68 13.09 60.21
N ALA A 24 30.86 11.99 59.56
CA ALA A 24 30.07 10.76 59.54
C ALA A 24 30.39 9.99 58.25
N MET A 25 31.16 8.96 58.43
CA MET A 25 31.48 8.00 57.37
C MET A 25 30.29 7.03 57.26
N GLU A 26 29.36 7.29 56.36
CA GLU A 26 28.42 6.28 55.85
C GLU A 26 28.77 6.00 54.38
N ALA A 27 29.03 4.74 54.11
CA ALA A 27 29.39 4.24 52.79
C ALA A 27 28.23 4.45 51.81
N ILE A 28 28.38 5.44 50.93
CA ILE A 28 27.50 5.59 49.77
C ILE A 28 27.96 4.58 48.71
N ALA A 29 27.17 3.54 48.49
CA ALA A 29 27.35 2.62 47.38
C ALA A 29 27.38 3.40 46.04
N PRO A 30 28.21 3.00 45.06
CA PRO A 30 28.23 3.67 43.78
C PRO A 30 26.86 3.53 43.12
N PHE A 31 26.22 4.65 42.79
CA PHE A 31 25.07 4.67 41.92
C PHE A 31 25.55 4.21 40.51
N ASP A 32 25.20 2.99 40.16
CA ASP A 32 25.30 2.54 38.77
C ASP A 32 24.38 3.42 37.93
N PHE A 33 24.96 4.34 37.17
CA PHE A 33 24.25 5.03 36.10
C PHE A 33 23.90 3.98 35.07
N ILE A 34 22.67 3.48 35.12
CA ILE A 34 22.06 2.74 34.01
C ILE A 34 21.87 3.75 32.88
N ALA A 35 22.82 3.77 31.96
CA ALA A 35 22.66 4.54 30.71
C ALA A 35 21.39 4.06 30.01
N PRO A 36 20.49 4.98 29.55
CA PRO A 36 19.27 4.56 28.90
C PRO A 36 19.60 3.81 27.60
N ASN A 37 19.09 2.59 27.49
CA ASN A 37 19.22 1.69 26.34
C ASN A 37 18.51 2.20 25.06
N SER A 38 18.58 3.50 24.76
CA SER A 38 17.95 4.09 23.55
C SER A 38 18.61 3.70 22.23
N ALA A 39 19.85 3.17 22.26
CA ALA A 39 20.55 2.72 21.06
C ALA A 39 20.09 1.32 20.56
N PHE A 40 19.47 0.50 21.42
CA PHE A 40 19.10 -0.87 21.05
C PHE A 40 17.81 -0.98 20.23
N ALA A 41 16.87 -0.03 20.34
CA ALA A 41 15.60 -0.10 19.63
C ALA A 41 15.77 0.18 18.12
N GLN A 42 16.65 1.10 17.78
CA GLN A 42 16.94 1.45 16.37
C GLN A 42 17.67 0.30 15.65
N ASP A 43 18.54 -0.41 16.36
CA ASP A 43 19.30 -1.56 15.85
C ASP A 43 18.40 -2.81 15.61
N VAL A 44 17.30 -2.98 16.34
CA VAL A 44 16.37 -4.11 16.15
C VAL A 44 15.58 -3.99 14.85
N ASP A 45 15.08 -2.81 14.52
CA ASP A 45 14.32 -2.57 13.27
C ASP A 45 15.24 -2.74 12.05
N GLU A 46 16.44 -2.19 12.08
CA GLU A 46 17.41 -2.32 11.00
C GLU A 46 17.82 -3.79 10.80
N ARG A 47 18.13 -4.51 11.86
CA ARG A 47 18.46 -5.94 11.81
C ARG A 47 17.31 -6.76 11.20
N THR A 48 16.08 -6.48 11.60
CA THR A 48 14.90 -7.15 11.06
C THR A 48 14.78 -6.89 9.56
N ASN A 49 14.91 -5.64 9.11
CA ASN A 49 14.86 -5.29 7.69
C ASN A 49 15.93 -6.04 6.88
N ILE A 50 17.19 -6.04 7.38
CA ILE A 50 18.30 -6.75 6.74
C ILE A 50 18.03 -8.26 6.67
N GLN A 51 17.52 -8.86 7.75
CA GLN A 51 17.22 -10.29 7.81
C GLN A 51 16.09 -10.69 6.86
N VAL A 52 15.00 -9.92 6.82
CA VAL A 52 13.87 -10.15 5.89
C VAL A 52 14.36 -10.10 4.46
N TYR A 53 15.13 -9.07 4.10
CA TYR A 53 15.69 -8.93 2.76
C TYR A 53 16.59 -10.11 2.39
N LYS A 54 17.59 -10.42 3.22
CA LYS A 54 18.54 -11.53 2.96
C LYS A 54 17.83 -12.87 2.81
N LYS A 55 16.78 -13.11 3.58
CA LYS A 55 16.02 -14.36 3.57
C LYS A 55 15.14 -14.51 2.34
N ALA A 56 14.46 -13.44 1.93
CA ALA A 56 13.41 -13.51 0.92
C ALA A 56 13.90 -13.12 -0.48
N SER A 57 14.82 -12.13 -0.62
CA SER A 57 15.23 -11.61 -1.91
C SER A 57 15.78 -12.66 -2.90
N PRO A 58 16.50 -13.72 -2.47
CA PRO A 58 16.96 -14.75 -3.42
C PRO A 58 15.83 -15.52 -4.11
N ALA A 59 14.64 -15.55 -3.50
CA ALA A 59 13.46 -16.23 -4.03
C ALA A 59 12.49 -15.29 -4.76
N VAL A 60 12.81 -14.00 -4.89
CA VAL A 60 12.01 -13.04 -5.65
C VAL A 60 12.58 -12.89 -7.04
N VAL A 61 11.72 -13.02 -8.04
CA VAL A 61 12.09 -13.02 -9.45
C VAL A 61 11.42 -11.87 -10.20
N SER A 62 12.08 -11.45 -11.29
CA SER A 62 11.44 -10.61 -12.30
C SER A 62 10.84 -11.49 -13.40
N ILE A 63 9.67 -11.10 -13.89
CA ILE A 63 8.95 -11.79 -14.97
C ILE A 63 8.94 -10.88 -16.18
N ASP A 64 9.49 -11.37 -17.28
CA ASP A 64 9.46 -10.74 -18.60
C ASP A 64 8.41 -11.45 -19.46
N ALA A 65 7.25 -10.81 -19.61
CA ALA A 65 6.13 -11.33 -20.39
C ALA A 65 6.13 -10.84 -21.86
N GLY A 66 7.17 -10.11 -22.26
CA GLY A 66 7.30 -9.54 -23.61
C GLY A 66 6.62 -8.18 -23.75
N ASP A 67 5.33 -8.08 -23.46
CA ASP A 67 4.57 -6.81 -23.52
C ASP A 67 4.47 -6.11 -22.15
N GLY A 68 5.09 -6.68 -21.09
CA GLY A 68 5.08 -6.14 -19.75
C GLY A 68 6.07 -6.84 -18.82
N THR A 69 6.36 -6.21 -17.70
CA THR A 69 7.22 -6.75 -16.65
C THR A 69 6.48 -6.79 -15.32
N GLY A 70 6.82 -7.77 -14.49
CA GLY A 70 6.30 -7.89 -13.15
C GLY A 70 7.27 -8.64 -12.26
N SER A 71 6.80 -9.02 -11.09
CA SER A 71 7.56 -9.78 -10.10
C SER A 71 6.88 -11.11 -9.79
N GLY A 72 7.60 -12.01 -9.14
CA GLY A 72 7.07 -13.27 -8.65
C GLY A 72 7.85 -13.78 -7.46
N SER A 73 7.26 -14.74 -6.76
CA SER A 73 7.87 -15.43 -5.63
C SER A 73 8.05 -16.91 -5.94
N ILE A 74 9.26 -17.42 -5.85
CA ILE A 74 9.51 -18.87 -5.93
C ILE A 74 8.96 -19.50 -4.64
N ILE A 75 8.01 -20.42 -4.77
CA ILE A 75 7.31 -21.06 -3.66
C ILE A 75 7.63 -22.55 -3.51
N SER A 76 8.37 -23.11 -4.46
CA SER A 76 8.86 -24.50 -4.37
C SER A 76 10.27 -24.63 -4.96
N ARG A 77 11.07 -25.55 -4.41
CA ARG A 77 12.44 -25.78 -4.85
C ARG A 77 12.56 -26.24 -6.30
N ASP A 78 11.53 -26.88 -6.82
CA ASP A 78 11.42 -27.34 -8.20
C ASP A 78 10.94 -26.27 -9.17
N GLY A 79 10.75 -25.01 -8.69
CA GLY A 79 10.56 -23.84 -9.53
C GLY A 79 9.12 -23.41 -9.79
N LEU A 80 8.18 -23.68 -8.88
CA LEU A 80 6.88 -23.00 -8.94
C LEU A 80 7.05 -21.55 -8.50
N VAL A 81 6.54 -20.62 -9.31
CA VAL A 81 6.55 -19.19 -9.10
C VAL A 81 5.11 -18.69 -8.98
N LEU A 82 4.80 -18.07 -7.88
CA LEU A 82 3.53 -17.36 -7.64
C LEU A 82 3.66 -15.91 -8.13
N THR A 83 2.67 -15.45 -8.89
CA THR A 83 2.59 -14.08 -9.42
C THR A 83 1.12 -13.66 -9.63
N ASN A 84 0.89 -12.45 -10.15
CA ASN A 84 -0.45 -12.05 -10.58
C ASN A 84 -0.80 -12.59 -11.96
N ALA A 85 -2.10 -12.84 -12.18
CA ALA A 85 -2.62 -13.24 -13.48
C ALA A 85 -2.38 -12.16 -14.55
N HIS A 86 -2.61 -10.86 -14.21
CA HIS A 86 -2.43 -9.76 -15.16
C HIS A 86 -0.99 -9.60 -15.66
N VAL A 87 0.00 -10.00 -14.90
CA VAL A 87 1.42 -9.95 -15.31
C VAL A 87 1.67 -10.87 -16.51
N VAL A 88 0.96 -12.00 -16.58
CA VAL A 88 1.25 -13.06 -17.55
C VAL A 88 0.11 -13.37 -18.52
N ALA A 89 -1.11 -12.85 -18.26
CA ALA A 89 -2.29 -13.16 -19.07
C ALA A 89 -2.19 -12.66 -20.52
N GLN A 90 -1.37 -11.65 -20.79
CA GLN A 90 -1.17 -11.05 -22.11
C GLN A 90 0.04 -11.61 -22.85
N ALA A 91 0.78 -12.53 -22.24
CA ALA A 91 1.94 -13.12 -22.89
C ALA A 91 1.53 -13.81 -24.20
N ARG A 92 2.13 -13.39 -25.30
CA ARG A 92 1.86 -13.96 -26.66
C ARG A 92 2.26 -15.43 -26.75
N ARG A 93 3.13 -15.88 -25.86
CA ARG A 93 3.60 -17.26 -25.74
C ARG A 93 3.33 -17.76 -24.33
N ARG A 94 3.03 -19.05 -24.19
CA ARG A 94 2.88 -19.69 -22.87
C ARG A 94 4.21 -19.86 -22.12
N THR A 95 5.34 -19.66 -22.78
CA THR A 95 6.68 -19.67 -22.20
C THR A 95 7.18 -18.25 -22.06
N LEU A 96 7.58 -17.89 -20.85
CA LEU A 96 8.06 -16.58 -20.42
C LEU A 96 9.52 -16.68 -19.97
N ASN A 97 10.18 -15.55 -19.81
CA ASN A 97 11.49 -15.48 -19.19
C ASN A 97 11.38 -15.03 -17.73
N ILE A 98 11.94 -15.81 -16.84
CA ILE A 98 12.11 -15.50 -15.42
C ILE A 98 13.56 -15.07 -15.22
N ILE A 99 13.77 -13.94 -14.56
CA ILE A 99 15.08 -13.43 -14.18
C ILE A 99 15.22 -13.65 -12.68
N LEU A 100 16.15 -14.52 -12.29
CA LEU A 100 16.46 -14.82 -10.90
C LEU A 100 17.21 -13.66 -10.23
N ALA A 101 17.30 -13.65 -8.90
CA ALA A 101 18.02 -12.64 -8.14
C ALA A 101 19.53 -12.56 -8.50
N ASP A 102 20.11 -13.66 -8.98
CA ASP A 102 21.51 -13.74 -9.44
C ASP A 102 21.69 -13.34 -10.92
N GLY A 103 20.63 -12.87 -11.58
CA GLY A 103 20.63 -12.42 -12.98
C GLY A 103 20.44 -13.53 -14.03
N ARG A 104 20.40 -14.80 -13.64
CA ARG A 104 20.13 -15.91 -14.58
C ARG A 104 18.74 -15.77 -15.18
N ARG A 105 18.64 -15.95 -16.51
CA ARG A 105 17.38 -15.96 -17.25
C ARG A 105 16.98 -17.39 -17.55
N LEU A 106 15.80 -17.81 -17.13
CA LEU A 106 15.30 -19.15 -17.26
C LEU A 106 13.91 -19.15 -17.91
N PRO A 107 13.62 -20.09 -18.81
CA PRO A 107 12.29 -20.25 -19.37
C PRO A 107 11.34 -20.82 -18.31
N ALA A 108 10.10 -20.30 -18.30
CA ALA A 108 9.03 -20.81 -17.44
C ALA A 108 7.72 -20.91 -18.23
N ASP A 109 6.91 -21.89 -17.88
CA ASP A 109 5.59 -22.11 -18.46
C ASP A 109 4.49 -21.64 -17.53
N ILE A 110 3.41 -21.10 -18.08
CA ILE A 110 2.21 -20.78 -17.32
C ILE A 110 1.48 -22.08 -17.00
N VAL A 111 1.36 -22.41 -15.72
CA VAL A 111 0.72 -23.65 -15.24
C VAL A 111 -0.76 -23.42 -14.97
N ALA A 112 -1.11 -22.36 -14.24
CA ALA A 112 -2.48 -22.13 -13.82
C ALA A 112 -2.77 -20.65 -13.55
N PHE A 113 -4.05 -20.32 -13.61
CA PHE A 113 -4.62 -19.05 -13.23
C PHE A 113 -5.64 -19.22 -12.09
N GLY A 114 -5.86 -18.17 -11.31
CA GLY A 114 -6.91 -18.11 -10.33
C GLY A 114 -8.30 -18.19 -10.97
N ASN A 115 -9.21 -18.94 -10.33
CA ASN A 115 -10.61 -19.04 -10.74
C ASN A 115 -11.39 -17.78 -10.34
N ASN A 116 -12.53 -17.54 -10.98
CA ASN A 116 -13.49 -16.47 -10.66
C ASN A 116 -12.86 -15.06 -10.61
N GLY A 117 -11.90 -14.79 -11.52
CA GLY A 117 -11.26 -13.47 -11.59
C GLY A 117 -10.17 -13.23 -10.56
N LEU A 118 -9.83 -14.19 -9.70
CA LEU A 118 -8.74 -14.07 -8.75
C LEU A 118 -7.42 -13.79 -9.49
N ASP A 119 -6.78 -12.65 -9.19
CA ASP A 119 -5.61 -12.16 -9.89
C ASP A 119 -4.31 -12.87 -9.48
N LEU A 120 -4.31 -14.18 -9.53
CA LEU A 120 -3.17 -15.03 -9.26
C LEU A 120 -2.84 -15.93 -10.45
N ALA A 121 -1.56 -16.20 -10.64
CA ALA A 121 -1.07 -17.20 -11.56
C ALA A 121 0.11 -17.98 -10.95
N VAL A 122 0.31 -19.21 -11.44
CA VAL A 122 1.48 -20.02 -11.13
C VAL A 122 2.22 -20.31 -12.42
N LEU A 123 3.54 -20.09 -12.38
CA LEU A 123 4.47 -20.46 -13.43
C LEU A 123 5.35 -21.62 -12.96
N LYS A 124 5.91 -22.36 -13.90
CA LYS A 124 6.90 -23.43 -13.67
C LYS A 124 8.19 -23.12 -14.39
N ILE A 125 9.26 -22.82 -13.66
CA ILE A 125 10.62 -22.71 -14.21
C ILE A 125 11.09 -24.09 -14.65
N ARG A 126 11.59 -24.18 -15.89
CA ARG A 126 12.04 -25.44 -16.46
C ARG A 126 13.40 -25.87 -15.91
N GLY A 127 13.58 -27.17 -15.70
CA GLY A 127 14.90 -27.80 -15.44
C GLY A 127 15.54 -27.38 -14.09
N GLN A 128 14.75 -26.93 -13.11
CA GLN A 128 15.27 -26.55 -11.80
C GLN A 128 14.71 -27.44 -10.69
N ASN A 129 15.54 -27.72 -9.66
CA ASN A 129 15.18 -28.62 -8.56
C ASN A 129 15.71 -28.16 -7.18
N ASN A 130 16.48 -27.08 -7.11
CA ASN A 130 17.06 -26.57 -5.86
C ASN A 130 17.07 -25.05 -5.78
N LEU A 131 15.94 -24.41 -6.12
CA LEU A 131 15.80 -22.97 -6.04
C LEU A 131 15.49 -22.52 -4.60
N PRO A 132 15.90 -21.29 -4.21
CA PRO A 132 15.47 -20.67 -2.95
C PRO A 132 13.95 -20.43 -2.99
N THR A 133 13.30 -20.46 -1.82
CA THR A 133 11.84 -20.33 -1.73
C THR A 133 11.42 -19.33 -0.67
N VAL A 134 10.33 -18.61 -0.91
CA VAL A 134 9.62 -17.84 0.10
C VAL A 134 8.62 -18.76 0.82
N ALA A 135 8.66 -18.78 2.15
CA ALA A 135 7.67 -19.49 2.96
C ALA A 135 6.36 -18.70 3.00
N LEU A 136 5.23 -19.39 2.99
CA LEU A 136 3.92 -18.78 3.16
C LEU A 136 3.60 -18.63 4.65
N ALA A 137 3.02 -17.50 5.06
CA ALA A 137 2.46 -17.32 6.38
C ALA A 137 1.20 -18.18 6.57
N ARG A 138 0.75 -18.35 7.82
CA ARG A 138 -0.49 -19.07 8.10
C ARG A 138 -1.70 -18.22 7.71
N PRO A 139 -2.77 -18.78 7.15
CA PRO A 139 -4.03 -18.08 6.94
C PRO A 139 -4.54 -17.49 8.27
N GLY A 140 -5.16 -16.31 8.21
CA GLY A 140 -5.67 -15.60 9.37
C GLY A 140 -4.60 -14.98 10.28
N SER A 141 -3.32 -15.03 9.91
CA SER A 141 -2.23 -14.49 10.74
C SER A 141 -1.94 -13.01 10.48
N VAL A 142 -2.54 -12.42 9.45
CA VAL A 142 -2.30 -11.02 9.10
C VAL A 142 -3.07 -10.10 10.05
N GLN A 143 -2.39 -9.06 10.55
CA GLN A 143 -2.98 -8.10 11.47
C GLN A 143 -2.68 -6.66 11.02
N VAL A 144 -3.65 -5.76 11.20
CA VAL A 144 -3.44 -4.32 10.99
C VAL A 144 -2.39 -3.81 11.97
N GLY A 145 -1.50 -2.95 11.47
CA GLY A 145 -0.38 -2.40 12.24
C GLY A 145 0.89 -3.26 12.23
N GLN A 146 0.84 -4.54 11.77
CA GLN A 146 2.07 -5.32 11.63
C GLN A 146 2.98 -4.76 10.54
N ARG A 147 4.30 -4.90 10.69
CA ARG A 147 5.26 -4.56 9.65
C ARG A 147 5.00 -5.34 8.37
N ALA A 148 5.09 -4.65 7.25
CA ALA A 148 4.95 -5.21 5.91
C ALA A 148 6.14 -4.82 5.05
N TYR A 149 6.67 -5.79 4.29
CA TYR A 149 7.86 -5.61 3.46
C TYR A 149 7.53 -6.07 2.05
N ALA A 150 7.79 -5.21 1.07
CA ALA A 150 7.61 -5.59 -0.33
C ALA A 150 8.97 -5.70 -1.02
N ILE A 151 9.13 -6.73 -1.86
CA ILE A 151 10.29 -6.91 -2.73
C ILE A 151 9.77 -7.07 -4.16
N GLY A 152 10.42 -6.38 -5.11
CA GLY A 152 10.02 -6.47 -6.51
C GLY A 152 11.00 -5.83 -7.47
N ASN A 153 10.51 -5.60 -8.70
CA ASN A 153 11.28 -4.95 -9.77
C ASN A 153 10.50 -3.74 -10.32
N PRO A 154 10.41 -2.63 -9.54
CA PRO A 154 9.67 -1.46 -9.99
C PRO A 154 10.19 -0.97 -11.33
N PHE A 155 9.24 -0.64 -12.22
CA PHE A 155 9.48 -0.18 -13.60
C PHE A 155 10.30 -1.14 -14.48
N GLY A 156 10.49 -2.42 -14.06
CA GLY A 156 11.30 -3.39 -14.79
C GLY A 156 12.80 -3.12 -14.80
N GLN A 157 13.28 -2.15 -14.01
CA GLN A 157 14.66 -1.65 -14.03
C GLN A 157 15.40 -1.79 -12.69
N PHE A 158 14.66 -1.99 -11.60
CA PHE A 158 15.22 -1.96 -10.25
C PHE A 158 14.91 -3.27 -9.50
N GLN A 159 15.36 -4.39 -10.09
CA GLN A 159 15.17 -5.71 -9.48
C GLN A 159 15.74 -5.78 -8.06
N GLY A 160 14.98 -6.36 -7.13
CA GLY A 160 15.37 -6.48 -5.75
C GLY A 160 15.11 -5.23 -4.91
N THR A 161 14.38 -4.24 -5.43
CA THR A 161 13.96 -3.10 -4.62
C THR A 161 13.14 -3.56 -3.42
N PHE A 162 13.53 -3.10 -2.23
CA PHE A 162 12.93 -3.42 -0.95
C PHE A 162 12.25 -2.18 -0.37
N THR A 163 10.98 -2.30 -0.01
CA THR A 163 10.24 -1.22 0.64
C THR A 163 9.61 -1.71 1.95
N VAL A 164 9.47 -0.81 2.90
CA VAL A 164 8.99 -1.10 4.26
C VAL A 164 7.79 -0.22 4.57
N GLY A 165 6.80 -0.81 5.21
CA GLY A 165 5.60 -0.14 5.69
C GLY A 165 4.89 -1.01 6.73
N ILE A 166 3.57 -0.87 6.81
CA ILE A 166 2.69 -1.67 7.67
C ILE A 166 1.51 -2.21 6.88
N VAL A 167 0.81 -3.17 7.44
CA VAL A 167 -0.55 -3.49 7.04
C VAL A 167 -1.45 -2.38 7.55
N SER A 168 -1.92 -1.51 6.67
CA SER A 168 -2.74 -0.35 7.02
C SER A 168 -4.20 -0.75 7.26
N ARG A 169 -4.70 -1.75 6.50
CA ARG A 169 -6.08 -2.24 6.57
C ARG A 169 -6.18 -3.67 6.04
N ILE A 170 -7.16 -4.42 6.56
CA ILE A 170 -7.63 -5.68 5.96
C ILE A 170 -9.03 -5.41 5.44
N ASP A 171 -9.15 -5.30 4.12
CA ASP A 171 -10.42 -5.11 3.43
C ASP A 171 -11.12 -6.48 3.30
N LYS A 172 -12.06 -6.75 4.19
CA LYS A 172 -12.79 -8.03 4.21
C LYS A 172 -13.76 -8.17 3.05
N GLN A 173 -14.31 -7.06 2.55
CA GLN A 173 -15.26 -7.06 1.45
C GLN A 173 -14.56 -7.40 0.13
N ARG A 174 -13.43 -6.74 -0.13
CA ARG A 174 -12.61 -7.01 -1.32
C ARG A 174 -11.66 -8.18 -1.16
N GLY A 175 -11.50 -8.67 0.06
CA GLY A 175 -10.54 -9.73 0.35
C GLY A 175 -9.10 -9.31 0.11
N LEU A 176 -8.71 -8.09 0.49
CA LEU A 176 -7.39 -7.52 0.22
C LEU A 176 -6.69 -7.04 1.48
N ILE A 177 -5.36 -6.99 1.41
CA ILE A 177 -4.51 -6.26 2.35
C ILE A 177 -4.19 -4.91 1.74
N GLN A 178 -4.43 -3.82 2.46
CA GLN A 178 -3.90 -2.50 2.17
C GLN A 178 -2.60 -2.28 2.95
N THR A 179 -1.59 -1.69 2.29
CA THR A 179 -0.29 -1.38 2.90
C THR A 179 0.21 -0.01 2.42
N ASP A 180 0.94 0.69 3.27
CA ASP A 180 1.68 1.90 2.92
C ASP A 180 3.12 1.60 2.44
N ALA A 181 3.57 0.34 2.48
CA ALA A 181 4.78 -0.07 1.80
C ALA A 181 4.70 0.33 0.32
N ALA A 182 5.72 1.00 -0.19
CA ALA A 182 5.68 1.54 -1.55
C ALA A 182 5.60 0.42 -2.61
N ILE A 183 4.42 0.23 -3.18
CA ILE A 183 4.16 -0.67 -4.31
C ILE A 183 4.10 0.17 -5.58
N ASN A 184 4.94 -0.11 -6.56
CA ASN A 184 4.98 0.58 -7.85
C ASN A 184 4.76 -0.41 -9.00
N PRO A 185 4.41 0.07 -10.22
CA PRO A 185 4.34 -0.79 -11.39
C PRO A 185 5.62 -1.62 -11.54
N GLY A 186 5.49 -2.93 -11.71
CA GLY A 186 6.59 -3.89 -11.70
C GLY A 186 6.79 -4.63 -10.37
N ASN A 187 6.26 -4.13 -9.24
CA ASN A 187 6.19 -4.90 -7.98
C ASN A 187 5.01 -5.89 -7.97
N SER A 188 4.06 -5.74 -8.89
CA SER A 188 2.92 -6.66 -9.05
C SER A 188 3.38 -8.09 -9.22
N GLY A 189 2.77 -9.00 -8.46
CA GLY A 189 3.13 -10.43 -8.38
C GLY A 189 4.25 -10.76 -7.39
N GLY A 190 5.00 -9.75 -6.93
CA GLY A 190 6.00 -9.93 -5.88
C GLY A 190 5.38 -10.12 -4.49
N PRO A 191 6.17 -10.56 -3.51
CA PRO A 191 5.66 -10.83 -2.16
C PRO A 191 5.42 -9.54 -1.36
N LEU A 192 4.35 -9.53 -0.56
CA LEU A 192 4.25 -8.78 0.67
C LEU A 192 4.61 -9.72 1.82
N LEU A 193 5.58 -9.34 2.65
CA LEU A 193 6.18 -10.21 3.67
C LEU A 193 5.94 -9.66 5.08
N ASN A 194 5.95 -10.55 6.09
CA ASN A 194 6.01 -10.19 7.50
C ASN A 194 7.48 -10.08 7.99
N SER A 195 7.66 -9.73 9.27
CA SER A 195 8.99 -9.62 9.91
C SER A 195 9.78 -10.94 9.99
N GLN A 196 9.15 -12.08 9.73
CA GLN A 196 9.81 -13.38 9.63
C GLN A 196 10.24 -13.71 8.18
N GLY A 197 9.96 -12.81 7.21
CA GLY A 197 10.20 -13.03 5.77
C GLY A 197 9.25 -14.07 5.17
N GLN A 198 8.05 -14.23 5.74
CA GLN A 198 7.02 -15.11 5.20
C GLN A 198 6.04 -14.29 4.36
N LEU A 199 5.57 -14.82 3.24
CA LEU A 199 4.61 -14.19 2.37
C LEU A 199 3.24 -14.14 3.08
N ILE A 200 2.77 -12.90 3.34
CA ILE A 200 1.43 -12.61 3.85
C ILE A 200 0.46 -12.21 2.76
N GLY A 201 0.98 -11.82 1.58
CA GLY A 201 0.17 -11.51 0.40
C GLY A 201 1.01 -11.39 -0.87
N VAL A 202 0.32 -11.24 -2.00
CA VAL A 202 0.90 -10.98 -3.33
C VAL A 202 0.54 -9.56 -3.74
N ASN A 203 1.54 -8.70 -3.91
CA ASN A 203 1.34 -7.31 -4.34
C ASN A 203 0.62 -7.28 -5.69
N THR A 204 -0.46 -6.51 -5.84
CA THR A 204 -1.29 -6.61 -7.04
C THR A 204 -1.69 -5.29 -7.68
N ALA A 205 -1.87 -4.23 -6.92
CA ALA A 205 -2.31 -2.95 -7.44
C ALA A 205 -1.75 -1.80 -6.65
N ILE A 206 -1.71 -0.65 -7.31
CA ILE A 206 -1.51 0.65 -6.70
C ILE A 206 -2.69 1.54 -7.09
N PHE A 207 -3.03 2.45 -6.20
CA PHE A 207 -3.90 3.55 -6.51
C PHE A 207 -3.04 4.66 -7.14
N THR A 208 -3.31 5.04 -8.39
CA THR A 208 -2.62 6.17 -9.06
C THR A 208 -3.63 7.22 -9.48
N SER A 209 -3.43 8.46 -9.08
CA SER A 209 -4.22 9.59 -9.56
C SER A 209 -3.71 10.07 -10.93
N GLY A 210 -4.24 9.52 -11.99
CA GLY A 210 -4.18 10.01 -13.37
C GLY A 210 -2.80 10.22 -14.00
N ARG A 211 -2.06 11.26 -13.69
CA ARG A 211 -0.83 11.65 -14.39
C ARG A 211 0.49 11.25 -13.74
N THR A 212 0.46 10.81 -12.50
CA THR A 212 1.66 10.41 -11.76
C THR A 212 1.72 8.88 -11.68
N ALA A 213 2.62 8.28 -12.42
CA ALA A 213 2.89 6.83 -12.37
C ALA A 213 3.74 6.49 -11.13
N GLY A 214 3.16 6.57 -9.92
CA GLY A 214 3.89 6.24 -8.68
C GLY A 214 2.98 5.92 -7.51
N ASN A 215 3.53 5.26 -6.50
CA ASN A 215 2.83 4.94 -5.26
C ASN A 215 2.58 6.22 -4.46
N ILE A 216 1.36 6.38 -3.98
CA ILE A 216 0.90 7.50 -3.15
C ILE A 216 0.68 7.07 -1.69
N GLY A 217 1.28 5.96 -1.24
CA GLY A 217 1.09 5.41 0.10
C GLY A 217 -0.07 4.42 0.22
N ILE A 218 -0.67 4.03 -0.92
CA ILE A 218 -1.77 3.05 -0.96
C ILE A 218 -1.38 1.93 -1.93
N GLY A 219 -0.98 0.81 -1.37
CA GLY A 219 -0.71 -0.43 -2.09
C GLY A 219 -1.68 -1.53 -1.66
N PHE A 220 -2.00 -2.44 -2.56
CA PHE A 220 -2.85 -3.59 -2.27
C PHE A 220 -2.12 -4.90 -2.53
N ALA A 221 -2.46 -5.90 -1.72
CA ALA A 221 -1.97 -7.27 -1.91
C ALA A 221 -3.10 -8.29 -1.70
N ILE A 222 -3.09 -9.35 -2.49
CA ILE A 222 -3.97 -10.50 -2.33
C ILE A 222 -3.47 -11.31 -1.13
N PRO A 223 -4.27 -11.51 -0.05
CA PRO A 223 -3.81 -12.13 1.18
C PRO A 223 -3.49 -13.62 1.01
N VAL A 224 -2.61 -14.11 1.86
CA VAL A 224 -2.24 -15.54 1.93
C VAL A 224 -3.45 -16.45 2.11
N ASP A 225 -4.53 -15.94 2.70
CA ASP A 225 -5.82 -16.62 2.87
C ASP A 225 -6.47 -17.02 1.54
N GLN A 226 -6.26 -16.25 0.47
CA GLN A 226 -6.70 -16.58 -0.89
C GLN A 226 -5.62 -17.36 -1.67
N VAL A 227 -4.34 -17.11 -1.38
CA VAL A 227 -3.22 -17.79 -2.03
C VAL A 227 -3.21 -19.28 -1.73
N GLN A 228 -3.41 -19.67 -0.47
CA GLN A 228 -3.32 -21.08 -0.09
C GLN A 228 -4.40 -21.97 -0.73
N PRO A 229 -5.69 -21.60 -0.76
CA PRO A 229 -6.71 -22.34 -1.49
C PRO A 229 -6.42 -22.44 -3.00
N PHE A 230 -5.93 -21.36 -3.60
CA PHE A 230 -5.51 -21.37 -5.00
C PHE A 230 -4.39 -22.38 -5.26
N LEU A 231 -3.33 -22.38 -4.46
CA LEU A 231 -2.23 -23.33 -4.59
C LEU A 231 -2.67 -24.77 -4.33
N ALA A 232 -3.64 -25.00 -3.44
CA ALA A 232 -4.25 -26.30 -3.25
C ALA A 232 -5.00 -26.75 -4.51
N ALA A 233 -5.74 -25.86 -5.17
CA ALA A 233 -6.42 -26.15 -6.44
C ALA A 233 -5.41 -26.45 -7.56
N VAL A 234 -4.28 -25.72 -7.62
CA VAL A 234 -3.19 -25.98 -8.58
C VAL A 234 -2.63 -27.39 -8.40
N ARG A 235 -2.28 -27.77 -7.16
CA ARG A 235 -1.75 -29.12 -6.86
C ARG A 235 -2.71 -30.26 -7.20
N GLN A 236 -4.02 -29.98 -7.13
CA GLN A 236 -5.08 -30.95 -7.43
C GLN A 236 -5.54 -30.93 -8.90
N GLY A 237 -4.89 -30.11 -9.75
CA GLY A 237 -5.26 -29.97 -11.16
C GLY A 237 -6.63 -29.33 -11.38
N ARG A 238 -7.18 -28.63 -10.37
CA ARG A 238 -8.52 -27.99 -10.42
C ARG A 238 -8.46 -26.49 -10.76
N ALA A 239 -7.28 -25.90 -10.80
CA ALA A 239 -7.09 -24.51 -11.19
C ALA A 239 -7.25 -24.34 -12.71
N SER A 240 -7.73 -23.16 -13.13
CA SER A 240 -7.91 -22.86 -14.55
C SER A 240 -6.58 -22.80 -15.30
N THR A 241 -6.53 -23.34 -16.51
CA THR A 241 -5.38 -23.19 -17.42
C THR A 241 -5.48 -21.97 -18.33
N THR A 242 -6.57 -21.22 -18.25
CA THR A 242 -6.84 -20.01 -19.01
C THR A 242 -7.20 -18.88 -18.07
N SER A 243 -6.72 -17.67 -18.34
CA SER A 243 -7.12 -16.48 -17.58
C SER A 243 -8.56 -16.13 -17.91
N THR A 244 -9.41 -16.03 -16.88
CA THR A 244 -10.78 -15.53 -17.02
C THR A 244 -10.84 -14.01 -16.87
N ARG A 245 -9.69 -13.36 -16.62
CA ARG A 245 -9.62 -11.92 -16.44
C ARG A 245 -9.83 -11.21 -17.77
N GLN A 246 -10.84 -10.37 -17.83
CA GLN A 246 -11.07 -9.51 -18.98
C GLN A 246 -10.01 -8.40 -18.99
N ARG A 247 -9.40 -8.18 -20.15
CA ARG A 247 -8.55 -7.00 -20.38
C ARG A 247 -9.45 -5.76 -20.32
N PRO A 248 -9.04 -4.67 -19.64
CA PRO A 248 -9.63 -3.38 -19.92
C PRO A 248 -9.43 -3.07 -21.40
N THR A 249 -10.48 -3.15 -22.20
CA THR A 249 -10.42 -2.96 -23.66
C THR A 249 -10.51 -1.48 -24.05
N SER A 250 -10.68 -0.61 -23.06
CA SER A 250 -10.82 0.83 -23.26
C SER A 250 -9.69 1.60 -22.57
N PRO A 251 -9.20 2.70 -23.16
CA PRO A 251 -8.32 3.63 -22.46
C PRO A 251 -9.07 4.14 -21.21
N VAL A 252 -8.32 4.37 -20.12
CA VAL A 252 -8.87 4.91 -18.88
C VAL A 252 -9.70 6.16 -19.20
N LYS A 253 -10.98 6.14 -18.86
CA LYS A 253 -11.86 7.30 -19.04
C LYS A 253 -11.29 8.48 -18.26
N GLN A 254 -11.22 9.63 -18.92
CA GLN A 254 -10.71 10.85 -18.27
C GLN A 254 -11.63 11.26 -17.12
N PRO A 255 -11.06 11.81 -16.03
CA PRO A 255 -11.86 12.29 -14.91
C PRO A 255 -12.86 13.38 -15.36
N GLN A 256 -14.11 13.25 -14.94
CA GLN A 256 -15.14 14.25 -15.14
C GLN A 256 -15.07 15.33 -14.04
N GLN A 257 -15.16 16.61 -14.41
CA GLN A 257 -15.21 17.68 -13.43
C GLN A 257 -16.59 17.74 -12.77
N ILE A 258 -16.63 17.83 -11.43
CA ILE A 258 -17.85 18.06 -10.64
C ILE A 258 -17.74 19.36 -9.83
N SER A 259 -18.91 19.96 -9.56
CA SER A 259 -19.01 21.17 -8.77
C SER A 259 -19.35 20.85 -7.31
N LEU A 260 -18.80 21.63 -6.37
CA LEU A 260 -19.09 21.52 -4.94
C LEU A 260 -20.39 22.27 -4.54
N ASN A 261 -21.42 22.19 -5.38
CA ASN A 261 -22.70 22.92 -5.23
C ASN A 261 -23.89 22.02 -4.90
N GLY A 262 -23.66 20.71 -4.76
CA GLY A 262 -24.70 19.73 -4.46
C GLY A 262 -25.51 19.24 -5.64
N THR A 263 -25.21 19.67 -6.87
CA THR A 263 -25.85 19.15 -8.07
C THR A 263 -25.50 17.68 -8.28
N PHE A 264 -26.51 16.85 -8.53
CA PHE A 264 -26.29 15.45 -8.85
C PHE A 264 -25.81 15.27 -10.28
N VAL A 265 -24.79 14.44 -10.43
CA VAL A 265 -24.38 13.82 -11.69
C VAL A 265 -25.02 12.44 -11.75
N ASN A 266 -25.77 12.14 -12.81
CA ASN A 266 -26.30 10.81 -13.08
C ASN A 266 -25.29 10.06 -13.94
N ALA A 267 -24.90 8.86 -13.52
CA ALA A 267 -23.94 8.02 -14.21
C ALA A 267 -24.29 6.53 -14.01
N ALA A 268 -23.54 5.66 -14.64
CA ALA A 268 -23.68 4.22 -14.48
C ALA A 268 -22.33 3.53 -14.61
N LEU A 269 -22.06 2.58 -13.74
CA LEU A 269 -20.94 1.66 -13.88
C LEU A 269 -21.31 0.54 -14.86
N SER A 270 -20.43 0.21 -15.78
CA SER A 270 -20.66 -0.76 -16.83
C SER A 270 -19.36 -1.43 -17.30
N LYS A 271 -19.47 -2.49 -18.09
CA LYS A 271 -18.32 -3.21 -18.68
C LYS A 271 -17.42 -2.34 -19.58
N GLY A 272 -17.85 -1.14 -19.96
CA GLY A 272 -17.05 -0.20 -20.75
C GLY A 272 -16.27 0.81 -19.92
N ASP A 273 -16.40 0.79 -18.60
CA ASP A 273 -15.76 1.72 -17.69
C ASP A 273 -14.37 1.26 -17.27
N ASN A 274 -13.67 2.11 -16.49
CA ASN A 274 -12.42 1.73 -15.88
C ASN A 274 -12.64 0.51 -14.99
N VAL A 275 -11.67 -0.38 -14.96
CA VAL A 275 -11.74 -1.59 -14.14
C VAL A 275 -10.57 -1.56 -13.14
N LEU A 276 -10.89 -1.68 -11.86
CA LEU A 276 -9.86 -1.92 -10.87
C LEU A 276 -9.26 -3.31 -11.08
N PRO A 277 -7.96 -3.39 -11.35
CA PRO A 277 -7.31 -4.68 -11.61
C PRO A 277 -7.38 -5.66 -10.45
N VAL A 278 -7.72 -5.21 -9.29
CA VAL A 278 -7.63 -5.94 -8.02
C VAL A 278 -8.85 -6.82 -7.75
N ASP A 279 -10.04 -6.36 -8.12
CA ASP A 279 -11.30 -7.03 -7.84
C ASP A 279 -12.27 -7.07 -9.03
N ASN A 280 -11.85 -6.57 -10.18
CA ASN A 280 -12.66 -6.37 -11.39
C ASN A 280 -13.88 -5.45 -11.19
N SER A 281 -13.92 -4.62 -10.16
CA SER A 281 -14.96 -3.63 -10.00
C SER A 281 -14.82 -2.51 -11.02
N PHE A 282 -15.96 -2.01 -11.51
CA PHE A 282 -15.99 -0.87 -12.41
C PHE A 282 -15.89 0.43 -11.61
N PHE A 283 -15.24 1.45 -12.17
CA PHE A 283 -15.17 2.76 -11.52
C PHE A 283 -15.17 3.91 -12.51
N ASP A 284 -15.71 5.04 -12.04
CA ASP A 284 -15.62 6.34 -12.70
C ASP A 284 -14.74 7.28 -11.88
N LEU A 285 -14.12 8.25 -12.58
CA LEU A 285 -13.26 9.26 -12.00
C LEU A 285 -13.89 10.63 -12.06
N TYR A 286 -13.87 11.35 -10.94
CA TYR A 286 -14.33 12.73 -10.83
C TYR A 286 -13.27 13.60 -10.18
N ILE A 287 -13.18 14.86 -10.61
CA ILE A 287 -12.28 15.86 -10.02
C ILE A 287 -13.03 17.11 -9.62
N PHE A 288 -12.54 17.76 -8.56
CA PHE A 288 -12.99 19.09 -8.17
C PHE A 288 -11.82 19.93 -7.65
N GLN A 289 -12.00 21.26 -7.67
CA GLN A 289 -11.04 22.20 -7.05
C GLN A 289 -11.42 22.41 -5.59
N GLY A 290 -10.52 22.05 -4.68
CA GLY A 290 -10.68 22.22 -3.24
C GLY A 290 -9.81 23.33 -2.67
N ARG A 291 -10.26 23.91 -1.54
CA ARG A 291 -9.49 24.89 -0.75
C ARG A 291 -9.17 24.32 0.62
N ALA A 292 -7.96 24.56 1.10
CA ALA A 292 -7.55 24.17 2.45
C ALA A 292 -8.56 24.67 3.50
N GLY A 293 -8.90 23.79 4.46
CA GLY A 293 -9.88 24.08 5.51
C GLY A 293 -11.35 23.95 5.09
N ALA A 294 -11.65 23.79 3.80
CA ALA A 294 -13.03 23.56 3.36
C ALA A 294 -13.53 22.19 3.84
N ARG A 295 -14.73 22.19 4.44
CA ARG A 295 -15.44 20.94 4.76
C ARG A 295 -16.28 20.55 3.57
N ILE A 296 -16.18 19.31 3.13
CA ILE A 296 -16.95 18.79 2.00
C ILE A 296 -17.73 17.56 2.43
N ARG A 297 -18.82 17.32 1.67
CA ARG A 297 -19.56 16.06 1.68
C ARG A 297 -19.67 15.55 0.25
N ILE A 298 -19.45 14.24 0.04
CA ILE A 298 -19.64 13.55 -1.23
C ILE A 298 -20.59 12.41 -0.97
N ASP A 299 -21.67 12.32 -1.75
CA ASP A 299 -22.65 11.23 -1.67
C ASP A 299 -22.67 10.48 -3.00
N MET A 300 -22.61 9.17 -2.95
CA MET A 300 -22.92 8.25 -4.05
C MET A 300 -24.13 7.41 -3.68
N ILE A 301 -25.17 7.46 -4.49
CA ILE A 301 -26.47 6.85 -4.21
C ILE A 301 -26.86 5.93 -5.36
N SER A 302 -27.14 4.66 -5.06
CA SER A 302 -27.61 3.69 -6.03
C SER A 302 -28.68 2.78 -5.42
N GLN A 303 -29.53 2.23 -6.28
CA GLN A 303 -30.44 1.13 -5.97
C GLN A 303 -30.06 -0.16 -6.71
N GLN A 304 -28.95 -0.12 -7.47
CA GLN A 304 -28.56 -1.19 -8.39
C GLN A 304 -27.19 -1.77 -8.08
N LEU A 305 -26.37 -1.07 -7.30
CA LEU A 305 -25.04 -1.51 -6.90
C LEU A 305 -24.74 -1.06 -5.49
N ASP A 306 -23.83 -1.77 -4.86
CA ASP A 306 -23.27 -1.43 -3.56
C ASP A 306 -22.19 -0.34 -3.77
N SER A 307 -22.52 0.90 -3.36
CA SER A 307 -21.71 2.09 -3.67
C SER A 307 -20.43 2.14 -2.85
N TYR A 308 -19.32 2.52 -3.47
CA TYR A 308 -18.06 2.74 -2.79
C TYR A 308 -17.37 4.00 -3.28
N LEU A 309 -16.96 4.85 -2.36
CA LEU A 309 -16.28 6.11 -2.63
C LEU A 309 -14.87 6.10 -2.07
N ILE A 310 -13.92 6.68 -2.83
CA ILE A 310 -12.60 7.03 -2.33
C ILE A 310 -12.30 8.47 -2.73
N LEU A 311 -11.81 9.27 -1.78
CA LEU A 311 -11.36 10.65 -1.98
C LEU A 311 -9.86 10.73 -1.82
N LEU A 312 -9.18 11.25 -2.85
CA LEU A 312 -7.73 11.51 -2.82
C LEU A 312 -7.45 13.00 -2.76
N ASP A 313 -6.40 13.37 -2.04
CA ASP A 313 -5.88 14.74 -1.94
C ASP A 313 -5.14 15.16 -3.23
N PRO A 314 -4.68 16.44 -3.38
CA PRO A 314 -3.93 16.88 -4.56
C PRO A 314 -2.59 16.19 -4.78
N ASN A 315 -2.05 15.52 -3.77
CA ASN A 315 -0.81 14.73 -3.86
C ASN A 315 -1.12 13.26 -4.21
N GLY A 316 -2.41 12.90 -4.26
CA GLY A 316 -2.88 11.56 -4.54
C GLY A 316 -2.97 10.65 -3.31
N ASN A 317 -2.81 11.19 -2.08
CA ASN A 317 -3.01 10.41 -0.86
C ASN A 317 -4.50 10.22 -0.59
N GLU A 318 -4.86 9.04 -0.07
CA GLU A 318 -6.23 8.81 0.40
C GLU A 318 -6.55 9.72 1.58
N LEU A 319 -7.59 10.53 1.43
CA LEU A 319 -8.11 11.40 2.47
C LEU A 319 -9.29 10.76 3.22
N ALA A 320 -10.12 10.03 2.50
CA ALA A 320 -11.26 9.31 3.06
C ALA A 320 -11.78 8.26 2.07
N GLN A 321 -12.45 7.25 2.60
CA GLN A 321 -13.21 6.26 1.82
C GLN A 321 -14.47 5.86 2.60
N ASP A 322 -15.48 5.38 1.88
CA ASP A 322 -16.74 4.95 2.48
C ASP A 322 -17.52 4.03 1.52
N ASP A 323 -18.23 3.05 2.11
CA ASP A 323 -19.10 2.11 1.39
C ASP A 323 -20.56 2.18 1.83
N ASP A 324 -20.85 2.30 3.13
CA ASP A 324 -22.20 2.20 3.71
C ASP A 324 -22.62 3.42 4.53
N GLY A 325 -21.77 4.44 4.68
CA GLY A 325 -22.01 5.61 5.53
C GLY A 325 -23.20 6.47 5.11
N GLY A 326 -23.69 6.28 3.87
CA GLY A 326 -24.93 6.87 3.37
C GLY A 326 -26.20 6.09 3.73
N GLY A 327 -26.06 4.86 4.28
CA GLY A 327 -27.15 3.91 4.53
C GLY A 327 -27.67 3.22 3.26
N ASN A 328 -28.24 2.03 3.39
CA ASN A 328 -28.81 1.25 2.27
C ASN A 328 -27.81 1.05 1.10
N GLN A 329 -26.56 0.66 1.41
CA GLN A 329 -25.49 0.46 0.41
C GLN A 329 -25.11 1.72 -0.36
N ASN A 330 -25.34 2.89 0.22
CA ASN A 330 -24.89 4.17 -0.34
C ASN A 330 -23.67 4.67 0.40
N ALA A 331 -22.72 5.24 -0.34
CA ALA A 331 -21.50 5.78 0.21
C ALA A 331 -21.61 7.29 0.48
N THR A 332 -21.06 7.75 1.62
CA THR A 332 -20.99 9.17 1.99
C THR A 332 -19.63 9.49 2.63
N ILE A 333 -18.85 10.31 2.00
CA ILE A 333 -17.61 10.86 2.56
C ILE A 333 -17.87 12.26 3.14
N MET A 334 -17.42 12.50 4.38
CA MET A 334 -17.28 13.84 4.95
C MET A 334 -15.83 14.09 5.31
N ALA A 335 -15.23 15.13 4.76
CA ALA A 335 -13.81 15.43 4.97
C ALA A 335 -13.54 16.93 5.10
N THR A 336 -12.46 17.28 5.82
CA THR A 336 -11.88 18.64 5.79
C THR A 336 -10.64 18.58 4.90
N LEU A 337 -10.60 19.43 3.89
CA LEU A 337 -9.54 19.44 2.89
C LEU A 337 -8.23 20.00 3.48
N PRO A 338 -7.10 19.26 3.43
CA PRO A 338 -5.85 19.72 4.03
C PRO A 338 -5.11 20.77 3.19
N ALA A 339 -5.37 20.88 1.88
CA ALA A 339 -4.61 21.72 0.96
C ALA A 339 -5.49 22.35 -0.10
N ASN A 340 -4.95 23.38 -0.80
CA ASN A 340 -5.53 23.86 -2.05
C ASN A 340 -5.13 22.95 -3.20
N GLY A 341 -6.03 22.65 -4.12
CA GLY A 341 -5.69 21.91 -5.32
C GLY A 341 -6.81 21.06 -5.88
N THR A 342 -6.45 20.19 -6.83
CA THR A 342 -7.37 19.27 -7.49
C THR A 342 -7.48 17.99 -6.68
N TYR A 343 -8.69 17.68 -6.24
CA TYR A 343 -9.04 16.43 -5.56
C TYR A 343 -9.61 15.44 -6.54
N LEU A 344 -9.34 14.15 -6.34
CA LEU A 344 -9.88 13.06 -7.14
C LEU A 344 -10.86 12.24 -6.32
N VAL A 345 -12.04 12.02 -6.89
CA VAL A 345 -13.08 11.13 -6.35
C VAL A 345 -13.19 9.92 -7.26
N ILE A 346 -13.15 8.75 -6.68
CA ILE A 346 -13.38 7.49 -7.35
C ILE A 346 -14.73 6.98 -6.91
N ALA A 347 -15.65 6.88 -7.85
CA ALA A 347 -16.96 6.29 -7.67
C ALA A 347 -16.91 4.84 -8.18
N ASN A 348 -17.08 3.90 -7.28
CA ASN A 348 -16.89 2.47 -7.51
C ASN A 348 -18.03 1.65 -6.90
N SER A 349 -18.07 0.35 -7.18
CA SER A 349 -18.89 -0.62 -6.45
C SER A 349 -18.03 -1.43 -5.48
N SER A 350 -18.63 -1.86 -4.38
CA SER A 350 -18.01 -2.74 -3.38
C SER A 350 -17.78 -4.14 -3.93
N GLY A 351 -18.60 -4.59 -4.90
CA GLY A 351 -18.54 -5.90 -5.55
C GLY A 351 -17.85 -5.88 -6.91
N GLY A 352 -17.02 -6.89 -7.19
CA GLY A 352 -16.35 -7.06 -8.48
C GLY A 352 -17.34 -7.32 -9.62
N GLY A 353 -17.25 -6.54 -10.71
CA GLY A 353 -18.08 -6.72 -11.90
C GLY A 353 -19.52 -6.25 -11.77
N GLU A 354 -19.90 -5.60 -10.67
CA GLU A 354 -21.21 -4.96 -10.54
C GLU A 354 -21.36 -3.81 -11.50
N ALA A 355 -22.53 -3.74 -12.14
CA ALA A 355 -22.92 -2.70 -13.09
C ALA A 355 -24.28 -2.15 -12.70
N GLY A 356 -24.45 -0.84 -12.80
CA GLY A 356 -25.72 -0.21 -12.45
C GLY A 356 -25.64 1.30 -12.45
N ALA A 357 -26.82 1.94 -12.45
CA ALA A 357 -26.94 3.39 -12.39
C ALA A 357 -26.70 3.90 -10.97
N TYR A 358 -26.06 5.06 -10.88
CA TYR A 358 -25.83 5.77 -9.63
C TYR A 358 -25.97 7.28 -9.81
N ARG A 359 -26.07 7.99 -8.68
CA ARG A 359 -26.03 9.44 -8.63
C ARG A 359 -24.93 9.88 -7.70
N LEU A 360 -24.08 10.78 -8.17
CA LEU A 360 -22.98 11.36 -7.39
C LEU A 360 -23.23 12.86 -7.21
N ARG A 361 -22.96 13.36 -6.01
CA ARG A 361 -22.87 14.81 -5.78
C ARG A 361 -21.74 15.15 -4.80
N ALA A 362 -21.23 16.36 -4.92
CA ALA A 362 -20.30 16.92 -3.95
C ALA A 362 -20.80 18.29 -3.48
N LEU A 363 -20.69 18.55 -2.18
CA LEU A 363 -21.09 19.80 -1.54
C LEU A 363 -19.93 20.35 -0.74
N ALA A 364 -19.66 21.66 -0.86
CA ALA A 364 -18.92 22.36 0.17
C ALA A 364 -19.91 22.71 1.30
N ALA A 365 -19.63 22.26 2.53
CA ALA A 365 -20.38 22.75 3.67
C ALA A 365 -20.10 24.25 3.79
N SER A 366 -21.14 25.09 3.66
CA SER A 366 -21.03 26.52 3.87
C SER A 366 -20.59 26.75 5.32
N GLY A 367 -19.32 27.00 5.54
CA GLY A 367 -18.77 27.34 6.83
C GLY A 367 -19.34 28.69 7.25
N ARG A 368 -20.32 28.72 8.14
CA ARG A 368 -20.39 29.83 9.08
C ARG A 368 -19.06 29.82 9.81
N SER A 369 -18.26 30.87 9.62
CA SER A 369 -17.07 31.12 10.40
C SER A 369 -17.43 30.96 11.88
N TYR A 370 -16.94 29.93 12.53
CA TYR A 370 -16.96 29.84 13.97
C TYR A 370 -16.06 30.99 14.46
N GLN A 371 -16.68 32.12 14.82
CA GLN A 371 -16.01 33.12 15.67
C GLN A 371 -16.05 32.54 17.09
N PRO A 372 -14.89 32.22 17.68
CA PRO A 372 -14.87 31.86 19.10
C PRO A 372 -15.47 33.04 19.88
N PRO A 373 -16.26 32.76 20.92
CA PRO A 373 -16.86 33.82 21.72
C PRO A 373 -15.73 34.69 22.30
N VAL A 374 -15.75 35.97 21.96
CA VAL A 374 -14.86 36.99 22.54
C VAL A 374 -15.15 37.02 24.03
N ARG A 375 -14.26 36.41 24.85
CA ARG A 375 -14.30 36.61 26.30
C ARG A 375 -14.03 38.09 26.56
N ARG A 376 -15.10 38.88 26.81
CA ARG A 376 -15.00 40.20 27.43
C ARG A 376 -14.40 39.97 28.83
N ARG A 377 -13.15 40.37 29.02
CA ARG A 377 -12.59 40.53 30.35
C ARG A 377 -13.39 41.67 31.03
N GLY A 378 -14.30 41.30 31.91
CA GLY A 378 -14.90 42.26 32.85
C GLY A 378 -13.80 42.73 33.77
N ILE A 379 -13.57 44.05 33.77
CA ILE A 379 -12.79 44.75 34.80
C ILE A 379 -13.67 44.75 36.06
N ILE A 380 -13.28 43.97 37.08
CA ILE A 380 -13.86 44.05 38.41
C ILE A 380 -13.13 45.19 39.13
N ILE A 381 -13.81 46.30 39.34
CA ILE A 381 -13.38 47.33 40.27
C ILE A 381 -13.91 46.89 41.65
N ILE A 382 -13.03 46.61 42.58
CA ILE A 382 -13.36 46.40 43.99
C ILE A 382 -13.18 47.72 44.74
N PRO A 383 -14.13 48.12 45.61
CA PRO A 383 -14.07 49.35 46.35
C PRO A 383 -12.99 49.36 47.43
#